data_d817144b1a7d308ceb38c25b4be70131
#
_entry.id   d817144b1a7d308ceb38c25b4be70131
#
_cell.length_a   1.000
_cell.length_b   1.000
_cell.length_c   1.000
_cell.angle_alpha   90.00
_cell.angle_beta   90.00
_cell.angle_gamma   90.00
#
_symmetry.space_group_name_H-M   'P 1'
#
loop_
_entity.id
_entity.type
_entity.pdbx_description
1 polymer ?
#
loop_
_entity_poly.entity_id
_entity_poly.type
_entity_poly.pdbx_seq_one_letter_code
_entity_poly.pdbx_strand_id
1 'polypeptide(L)'
;MDNKHRVFYFLLFTFCLAGCLPAPYYQKEEAVPQNAWNYTFKPKFSIDITDTVSHYQPYFLIQHTQAYPYNNLWMWLYIKTPGDSIIRKERINIPLAEATGRWMGRGMGEMWEQRVAMDLGDSVKFNKKGTYEISLEQNMRINPLPEILHVGLRLEKIEVRR
;
A
#
# COMPACT_ATOMS: atom_id res chain seq x y z
N MET A 1 -6.43 -28.53 44.81
CA MET A 1 -6.35 -27.91 43.45
C MET A 1 -4.91 -27.56 43.23
N ASP A 2 -4.22 -28.40 42.43
CA ASP A 2 -2.77 -28.43 42.34
C ASP A 2 -2.15 -27.18 41.73
N ASN A 3 -1.03 -26.77 42.30
CA ASN A 3 -0.25 -25.59 41.86
C ASN A 3 0.15 -25.66 40.38
N LYS A 4 0.22 -26.86 39.80
CA LYS A 4 0.50 -27.10 38.37
C LYS A 4 -0.59 -26.57 37.44
N HIS A 5 -1.86 -26.67 37.85
CA HIS A 5 -2.98 -26.16 37.05
C HIS A 5 -3.06 -24.63 37.05
N ARG A 6 -2.69 -23.99 38.19
CA ARG A 6 -2.65 -22.53 38.30
C ARG A 6 -1.55 -21.92 37.41
N VAL A 7 -0.37 -22.58 37.35
CA VAL A 7 0.75 -22.15 36.48
C VAL A 7 0.37 -22.34 35.00
N PHE A 8 -0.32 -23.43 34.66
CA PHE A 8 -0.75 -23.71 33.28
C PHE A 8 -1.80 -22.68 32.79
N TYR A 9 -2.78 -22.31 33.61
CA TYR A 9 -3.76 -21.28 33.29
C TYR A 9 -3.12 -19.88 33.22
N PHE A 10 -2.12 -19.59 34.01
CA PHE A 10 -1.40 -18.33 33.96
C PHE A 10 -0.56 -18.21 32.68
N LEU A 11 0.06 -19.30 32.22
CA LEU A 11 0.82 -19.38 30.98
C LEU A 11 -0.11 -19.29 29.75
N LEU A 12 -1.31 -19.86 29.82
CA LEU A 12 -2.31 -19.79 28.75
C LEU A 12 -2.88 -18.37 28.60
N PHE A 13 -3.05 -17.64 29.70
CA PHE A 13 -3.56 -16.26 29.71
C PHE A 13 -2.54 -15.25 29.16
N THR A 14 -1.24 -15.50 29.34
CA THR A 14 -0.19 -14.60 28.84
C THR A 14 -0.02 -14.67 27.31
N PHE A 15 -0.49 -15.73 26.67
CA PHE A 15 -0.39 -15.89 25.21
C PHE A 15 -1.45 -15.10 24.41
N CYS A 16 -2.49 -14.59 25.05
CA CYS A 16 -3.57 -13.83 24.41
C CYS A 16 -3.25 -12.33 24.19
N LEU A 17 -2.07 -11.85 24.59
CA LEU A 17 -1.64 -10.46 24.38
C LEU A 17 -0.87 -10.27 23.04
N ALA A 18 -1.14 -11.11 22.04
CA ALA A 18 -0.69 -10.83 20.68
C ALA A 18 -1.39 -9.54 20.21
N GLY A 19 -0.70 -8.40 20.39
CA GLY A 19 -1.21 -7.09 20.06
C GLY A 19 -1.68 -7.04 18.62
N CYS A 20 -2.97 -6.86 18.39
CA CYS A 20 -3.51 -6.52 17.08
C CYS A 20 -2.84 -5.21 16.64
N LEU A 21 -2.08 -5.23 15.56
CA LEU A 21 -1.65 -4.02 14.90
C LEU A 21 -2.90 -3.20 14.53
N PRO A 22 -2.90 -1.89 14.74
CA PRO A 22 -4.06 -1.07 14.41
C PRO A 22 -4.41 -1.24 12.93
N ALA A 23 -5.69 -1.41 12.66
CA ALA A 23 -6.19 -1.52 11.29
C ALA A 23 -5.83 -0.24 10.49
N PRO A 24 -5.49 -0.35 9.21
CA PRO A 24 -5.25 0.81 8.37
C PRO A 24 -6.53 1.65 8.27
N TYR A 25 -6.38 2.95 8.05
CA TYR A 25 -7.51 3.83 7.77
C TYR A 25 -8.24 3.41 6.49
N TYR A 26 -7.46 2.99 5.49
CA TYR A 26 -7.95 2.47 4.22
C TYR A 26 -6.96 1.45 3.65
N GLN A 27 -7.46 0.39 3.04
CA GLN A 27 -6.66 -0.51 2.22
C GLN A 27 -7.55 -1.16 1.16
N LYS A 28 -7.11 -1.12 -0.09
CA LYS A 28 -7.74 -1.83 -1.19
C LYS A 28 -6.70 -2.20 -2.23
N GLU A 29 -6.87 -3.39 -2.81
CA GLU A 29 -6.04 -3.92 -3.89
C GLU A 29 -6.93 -4.36 -5.05
N GLU A 30 -6.41 -4.24 -6.26
CA GLU A 30 -7.05 -4.67 -7.50
C GLU A 30 -6.13 -5.64 -8.24
N ALA A 31 -6.71 -6.75 -8.70
CA ALA A 31 -5.98 -7.71 -9.53
C ALA A 31 -5.70 -7.12 -10.90
N VAL A 32 -4.47 -7.27 -11.36
CA VAL A 32 -4.07 -6.83 -12.70
C VAL A 32 -4.50 -7.89 -13.72
N PRO A 33 -5.30 -7.52 -14.74
CA PRO A 33 -5.76 -8.46 -15.73
C PRO A 33 -4.61 -9.21 -16.41
N GLN A 34 -4.70 -10.55 -16.47
CA GLN A 34 -3.72 -11.42 -17.12
C GLN A 34 -2.28 -11.26 -16.58
N ASN A 35 -2.11 -10.72 -15.35
CA ASN A 35 -0.82 -10.40 -14.75
C ASN A 35 0.06 -9.48 -15.62
N ALA A 36 -0.59 -8.67 -16.45
CA ALA A 36 0.05 -7.78 -17.42
C ALA A 36 -0.60 -6.39 -17.36
N TRP A 37 0.05 -5.46 -16.69
CA TRP A 37 -0.50 -4.12 -16.44
C TRP A 37 -0.46 -3.26 -17.71
N ASN A 38 -1.62 -3.13 -18.36
CA ASN A 38 -1.80 -2.27 -19.52
C ASN A 38 -2.03 -0.81 -19.11
N TYR A 39 -1.59 0.18 -19.91
CA TYR A 39 -1.86 1.61 -19.70
C TYR A 39 -3.36 1.93 -19.59
N THR A 40 -4.21 1.14 -20.25
CA THR A 40 -5.67 1.32 -20.19
C THR A 40 -6.28 0.85 -18.87
N PHE A 41 -5.60 -0.06 -18.15
CA PHE A 41 -6.01 -0.49 -16.83
C PHE A 41 -5.54 0.53 -15.77
N LYS A 42 -6.47 1.39 -15.35
CA LYS A 42 -6.22 2.43 -14.34
C LYS A 42 -7.08 2.14 -13.11
N PRO A 43 -6.60 1.31 -12.18
CA PRO A 43 -7.34 1.00 -10.96
C PRO A 43 -7.65 2.27 -10.17
N LYS A 44 -8.88 2.35 -9.63
CA LYS A 44 -9.42 3.50 -8.91
C LYS A 44 -9.73 3.13 -7.48
N PHE A 45 -9.35 4.02 -6.59
CA PHE A 45 -9.50 3.89 -5.16
C PHE A 45 -10.24 5.11 -4.62
N SER A 46 -11.40 4.88 -4.03
CA SER A 46 -12.21 5.92 -3.40
C SER A 46 -11.98 5.88 -1.90
N ILE A 47 -11.45 6.95 -1.35
CA ILE A 47 -11.10 7.08 0.07
C ILE A 47 -11.97 8.16 0.69
N ASP A 48 -12.82 7.79 1.64
CA ASP A 48 -13.64 8.76 2.36
C ASP A 48 -12.88 9.33 3.55
N ILE A 49 -12.54 10.60 3.49
CA ILE A 49 -11.80 11.32 4.52
C ILE A 49 -12.80 12.06 5.43
N THR A 50 -12.90 11.60 6.67
CA THR A 50 -13.72 12.21 7.71
C THR A 50 -12.90 13.05 8.70
N ASP A 51 -11.60 12.78 8.79
CA ASP A 51 -10.67 13.45 9.70
C ASP A 51 -9.60 14.21 8.91
N THR A 52 -9.67 15.55 9.01
CA THR A 52 -8.74 16.48 8.34
C THR A 52 -7.68 17.05 9.27
N VAL A 53 -7.65 16.62 10.54
CA VAL A 53 -6.67 17.05 11.54
C VAL A 53 -5.46 16.14 11.57
N SER A 54 -5.70 14.85 11.45
CA SER A 54 -4.64 13.83 11.45
C SER A 54 -3.75 13.92 10.22
N HIS A 55 -2.53 13.44 10.36
CA HIS A 55 -1.62 13.20 9.26
C HIS A 55 -1.74 11.75 8.81
N TYR A 56 -1.45 11.51 7.54
CA TYR A 56 -1.58 10.20 6.93
C TYR A 56 -0.32 9.85 6.15
N GLN A 57 0.05 8.58 6.20
CA GLN A 57 1.08 8.00 5.34
C GLN A 57 0.41 7.12 4.29
N PRO A 58 0.48 7.51 3.01
CA PRO A 58 0.03 6.65 1.93
C PRO A 58 1.12 5.63 1.57
N TYR A 59 0.67 4.42 1.26
CA TYR A 59 1.51 3.33 0.76
C TYR A 59 0.95 2.81 -0.55
N PHE A 60 1.85 2.54 -1.47
CA PHE A 60 1.58 1.72 -2.64
C PHE A 60 1.76 0.25 -2.26
N LEU A 61 0.79 -0.57 -2.63
CA LEU A 61 0.84 -2.02 -2.48
C LEU A 61 1.06 -2.64 -3.86
N ILE A 62 2.00 -3.55 -3.94
CA ILE A 62 2.29 -4.27 -5.17
C ILE A 62 2.58 -5.73 -4.88
N GLN A 63 2.04 -6.59 -5.73
CA GLN A 63 2.41 -7.99 -5.79
C GLN A 63 2.88 -8.31 -7.21
N HIS A 64 4.09 -8.87 -7.32
CA HIS A 64 4.70 -9.23 -8.59
C HIS A 64 5.37 -10.61 -8.49
N THR A 65 5.67 -11.23 -9.62
CA THR A 65 6.42 -12.49 -9.62
C THR A 65 7.93 -12.23 -9.58
N GLN A 66 8.68 -13.30 -9.30
CA GLN A 66 10.14 -13.26 -9.39
C GLN A 66 10.66 -12.95 -10.80
N ALA A 67 9.85 -13.19 -11.84
CA ALA A 67 10.18 -12.94 -13.24
C ALA A 67 9.98 -11.49 -13.67
N TYR A 68 9.53 -10.59 -12.78
CA TYR A 68 9.42 -9.16 -13.11
C TYR A 68 10.77 -8.60 -13.57
N PRO A 69 10.85 -7.97 -14.76
CA PRO A 69 12.15 -7.74 -15.41
C PRO A 69 12.88 -6.46 -14.95
N TYR A 70 12.33 -5.69 -14.01
CA TYR A 70 12.90 -4.41 -13.58
C TYR A 70 13.08 -4.35 -12.07
N ASN A 71 14.01 -3.55 -11.59
CA ASN A 71 14.24 -3.30 -10.17
C ASN A 71 13.36 -2.19 -9.59
N ASN A 72 12.56 -1.53 -10.42
CA ASN A 72 11.66 -0.45 -10.02
C ASN A 72 10.40 -0.42 -10.89
N LEU A 73 9.44 0.39 -10.47
CA LEU A 73 8.23 0.68 -11.23
C LEU A 73 8.02 2.19 -11.25
N TRP A 74 7.99 2.77 -12.44
CA TRP A 74 7.50 4.13 -12.64
C TRP A 74 6.00 4.11 -12.85
N MET A 75 5.29 5.02 -12.17
CA MET A 75 3.85 5.15 -12.27
C MET A 75 3.40 6.61 -12.18
N TRP A 76 2.22 6.86 -12.74
CA TRP A 76 1.46 8.08 -12.49
C TRP A 76 0.43 7.84 -11.41
N LEU A 77 0.36 8.78 -10.49
CA LEU A 77 -0.66 8.91 -9.46
C LEU A 77 -1.57 10.08 -9.84
N TYR A 78 -2.85 9.84 -9.94
CA TYR A 78 -3.86 10.87 -10.19
C TYR A 78 -4.71 11.01 -8.93
N ILE A 79 -4.82 12.24 -8.42
CA ILE A 79 -5.56 12.56 -7.19
C ILE A 79 -6.64 13.57 -7.54
N LYS A 80 -7.89 13.21 -7.32
CA LYS A 80 -9.04 14.10 -7.42
C LYS A 80 -9.58 14.40 -6.03
N THR A 81 -9.61 15.68 -5.68
CA THR A 81 -10.08 16.17 -4.40
C THR A 81 -11.61 16.34 -4.41
N PRO A 82 -12.30 16.11 -3.28
CA PRO A 82 -13.75 16.32 -3.20
C PRO A 82 -14.17 17.73 -3.65
N GLY A 83 -15.13 17.79 -4.60
CA GLY A 83 -15.65 19.04 -5.13
C GLY A 83 -14.76 19.75 -6.15
N ASP A 84 -13.57 19.22 -6.46
CA ASP A 84 -12.71 19.79 -7.50
C ASP A 84 -12.85 19.04 -8.83
N SER A 85 -12.81 19.78 -9.93
CA SER A 85 -12.68 19.21 -11.28
C SER A 85 -11.23 18.99 -11.70
N ILE A 86 -10.27 19.57 -10.96
CA ILE A 86 -8.83 19.47 -11.25
C ILE A 86 -8.28 18.17 -10.68
N ILE A 87 -7.56 17.44 -11.52
CA ILE A 87 -6.85 16.22 -11.14
C ILE A 87 -5.36 16.58 -10.98
N ARG A 88 -4.84 16.41 -9.77
CA ARG A 88 -3.40 16.47 -9.51
C ARG A 88 -2.75 15.21 -10.07
N LYS A 89 -1.65 15.36 -10.82
CA LYS A 89 -0.89 14.27 -11.42
C LYS A 89 0.54 14.29 -10.90
N GLU A 90 0.97 13.18 -10.31
CA GLU A 90 2.32 13.01 -9.77
C GLU A 90 2.99 11.80 -10.41
N ARG A 91 4.27 11.92 -10.74
CA ARG A 91 5.07 10.79 -11.22
C ARG A 91 5.90 10.24 -10.07
N ILE A 92 5.75 8.96 -9.79
CA ILE A 92 6.39 8.30 -8.66
C ILE A 92 7.27 7.16 -9.17
N ASN A 93 8.46 7.03 -8.58
CA ASN A 93 9.35 5.88 -8.74
C ASN A 93 9.22 4.98 -7.51
N ILE A 94 8.86 3.73 -7.72
CA ILE A 94 8.71 2.72 -6.68
C ILE A 94 9.87 1.75 -6.79
N PRO A 95 10.82 1.74 -5.84
CA PRO A 95 11.89 0.75 -5.81
C PRO A 95 11.34 -0.61 -5.41
N LEU A 96 11.65 -1.66 -6.17
CA LEU A 96 11.20 -3.03 -5.93
C LEU A 96 12.34 -3.98 -5.57
N ALA A 97 13.57 -3.64 -5.97
CA ALA A 97 14.75 -4.40 -5.62
C ALA A 97 15.88 -3.48 -5.13
N GLU A 98 16.76 -4.03 -4.33
CA GLU A 98 18.01 -3.39 -3.93
C GLU A 98 18.99 -3.30 -5.11
N ALA A 99 20.06 -2.52 -4.95
CA ALA A 99 21.14 -2.44 -5.96
C ALA A 99 21.80 -3.79 -6.25
N THR A 100 21.74 -4.73 -5.30
CA THR A 100 22.23 -6.12 -5.43
C THR A 100 21.34 -7.01 -6.29
N GLY A 101 20.15 -6.53 -6.68
CA GLY A 101 19.12 -7.31 -7.36
C GLY A 101 18.23 -8.12 -6.43
N ARG A 102 18.42 -8.05 -5.11
CA ARG A 102 17.55 -8.69 -4.14
C ARG A 102 16.20 -7.98 -4.08
N TRP A 103 15.12 -8.73 -4.26
CA TRP A 103 13.77 -8.19 -4.11
C TRP A 103 13.54 -7.65 -2.70
N MET A 104 12.92 -6.49 -2.63
CA MET A 104 12.44 -5.90 -1.39
C MET A 104 11.06 -6.48 -1.05
N GLY A 105 10.67 -6.38 0.24
CA GLY A 105 9.37 -6.88 0.67
C GLY A 105 9.39 -8.33 1.13
N ARG A 106 8.24 -8.99 1.04
CA ARG A 106 8.00 -10.34 1.57
C ARG A 106 7.80 -11.32 0.43
N GLY A 107 8.69 -12.32 0.32
CA GLY A 107 8.56 -13.40 -0.65
C GLY A 107 7.67 -14.53 -0.14
N MET A 108 6.84 -15.08 -1.03
CA MET A 108 6.04 -16.30 -0.84
C MET A 108 6.17 -17.16 -2.09
N GLY A 109 7.16 -18.07 -2.10
CA GLY A 109 7.50 -18.85 -3.29
C GLY A 109 8.02 -17.96 -4.42
N GLU A 110 7.34 -17.96 -5.57
CA GLU A 110 7.70 -17.13 -6.73
C GLU A 110 7.08 -15.73 -6.70
N MET A 111 6.28 -15.43 -5.68
CA MET A 111 5.58 -14.14 -5.55
C MET A 111 6.25 -13.26 -4.50
N TRP A 112 6.26 -11.98 -4.78
CA TRP A 112 6.77 -10.94 -3.89
C TRP A 112 5.70 -9.88 -3.64
N GLU A 113 5.44 -9.64 -2.37
CA GLU A 113 4.53 -8.61 -1.89
C GLU A 113 5.33 -7.49 -1.24
N GLN A 114 5.04 -6.26 -1.62
CA GLN A 114 5.72 -5.10 -1.09
C GLN A 114 4.74 -3.97 -0.77
N ARG A 115 4.97 -3.35 0.38
CA ARG A 115 4.33 -2.11 0.80
C ARG A 115 5.38 -1.01 0.78
N VAL A 116 5.23 -0.06 -0.15
CA VAL A 116 6.18 1.04 -0.35
C VAL A 116 5.54 2.34 0.10
N ALA A 117 6.17 3.03 1.06
CA ALA A 117 5.73 4.37 1.44
C ALA A 117 5.87 5.31 0.23
N MET A 118 4.78 6.02 -0.10
CA MET A 118 4.83 7.02 -1.14
C MET A 118 5.38 8.32 -0.56
N ASP A 119 6.48 8.80 -1.14
CA ASP A 119 7.03 10.10 -0.83
C ASP A 119 6.25 11.17 -1.61
N LEU A 120 5.25 11.74 -0.98
CA LEU A 120 4.46 12.86 -1.49
C LEU A 120 4.78 14.16 -0.73
N GLY A 121 5.93 14.22 -0.07
CA GLY A 121 6.34 15.22 0.90
C GLY A 121 6.10 14.72 2.34
N ASP A 122 6.42 15.58 3.32
CA ASP A 122 6.17 15.26 4.74
C ASP A 122 4.69 14.93 4.92
N SER A 123 4.36 13.75 5.32
CA SER A 123 3.02 13.20 5.60
C SER A 123 1.83 13.97 4.97
N VAL A 124 0.94 13.25 4.31
CA VAL A 124 -0.21 13.87 3.63
C VAL A 124 -1.23 14.34 4.65
N LYS A 125 -1.59 15.62 4.58
CA LYS A 125 -2.74 16.19 5.28
C LYS A 125 -3.86 16.46 4.29
N PHE A 126 -5.03 15.90 4.54
CA PHE A 126 -6.22 16.16 3.72
C PHE A 126 -6.91 17.42 4.20
N ASN A 127 -7.09 18.41 3.31
CA ASN A 127 -7.63 19.71 3.66
C ASN A 127 -9.18 19.78 3.61
N LYS A 128 -9.81 18.80 2.98
CA LYS A 128 -11.26 18.72 2.81
C LYS A 128 -11.78 17.37 3.26
N LYS A 129 -12.94 17.34 3.93
CA LYS A 129 -13.70 16.10 4.14
C LYS A 129 -14.39 15.68 2.85
N GLY A 130 -14.60 14.37 2.70
CA GLY A 130 -15.30 13.79 1.55
C GLY A 130 -14.46 12.75 0.82
N THR A 131 -14.96 12.28 -0.30
CA THR A 131 -14.38 11.20 -1.06
C THR A 131 -13.29 11.71 -2.01
N TYR A 132 -12.06 11.26 -1.78
CA TYR A 132 -10.93 11.42 -2.70
C TYR A 132 -10.90 10.24 -3.66
N GLU A 133 -10.76 10.51 -4.96
CA GLU A 133 -10.52 9.48 -5.96
C GLU A 133 -9.04 9.45 -6.32
N ILE A 134 -8.40 8.31 -6.12
CA ILE A 134 -6.99 8.09 -6.51
C ILE A 134 -6.97 7.03 -7.59
N SER A 135 -6.25 7.29 -8.69
CA SER A 135 -6.03 6.28 -9.72
C SER A 135 -4.56 6.14 -10.06
N LEU A 136 -4.18 4.91 -10.42
CA LEU A 136 -2.82 4.51 -10.73
C LEU A 136 -2.71 4.16 -12.21
N GLU A 137 -1.59 4.52 -12.83
CA GLU A 137 -1.26 4.14 -14.20
C GLU A 137 0.23 3.81 -14.27
N GLN A 138 0.59 2.62 -14.77
CA GLN A 138 1.99 2.30 -14.99
C GLN A 138 2.61 3.24 -16.05
N ASN A 139 3.87 3.63 -15.88
CA ASN A 139 4.59 4.54 -16.77
C ASN A 139 5.99 3.96 -17.11
N MET A 140 6.01 2.67 -17.40
CA MET A 140 7.18 1.97 -17.91
C MET A 140 7.26 2.07 -19.43
N ARG A 141 8.40 1.73 -20.01
CA ARG A 141 8.59 1.78 -21.47
C ARG A 141 7.91 0.64 -22.23
N ILE A 142 7.51 -0.41 -21.50
CA ILE A 142 6.85 -1.58 -22.06
C ILE A 142 5.35 -1.55 -21.72
N ASN A 143 4.52 -1.97 -22.66
CA ASN A 143 3.07 -2.09 -22.49
C ASN A 143 2.53 -3.30 -23.27
N PRO A 144 1.85 -4.25 -22.62
CA PRO A 144 1.61 -4.29 -21.19
C PRO A 144 2.87 -4.60 -20.39
N LEU A 145 2.92 -4.12 -19.13
CA LEU A 145 3.98 -4.43 -18.18
C LEU A 145 3.70 -5.81 -17.56
N PRO A 146 4.56 -6.81 -17.82
CA PRO A 146 4.30 -8.18 -17.38
C PRO A 146 4.58 -8.37 -15.89
N GLU A 147 4.12 -9.52 -15.35
CA GLU A 147 4.49 -10.04 -14.04
C GLU A 147 3.98 -9.22 -12.83
N ILE A 148 3.01 -8.34 -13.03
CA ILE A 148 2.31 -7.61 -11.97
C ILE A 148 0.98 -8.31 -11.69
N LEU A 149 0.81 -8.81 -10.46
CA LEU A 149 -0.36 -9.58 -10.04
C LEU A 149 -1.45 -8.69 -9.44
N HIS A 150 -1.06 -7.86 -8.47
CA HIS A 150 -1.96 -6.93 -7.79
C HIS A 150 -1.29 -5.57 -7.59
N VAL A 151 -2.11 -4.54 -7.58
CA VAL A 151 -1.70 -3.19 -7.19
C VAL A 151 -2.76 -2.57 -6.30
N GLY A 152 -2.33 -1.74 -5.36
CA GLY A 152 -3.26 -1.20 -4.38
C GLY A 152 -2.75 0.03 -3.66
N LEU A 153 -3.64 0.55 -2.83
CA LEU A 153 -3.37 1.66 -1.93
C LEU A 153 -3.71 1.30 -0.49
N ARG A 154 -2.86 1.74 0.41
CA ARG A 154 -3.09 1.71 1.84
C ARG A 154 -2.84 3.10 2.41
N LEU A 155 -3.69 3.51 3.35
CA LEU A 155 -3.56 4.77 4.08
C LEU A 155 -3.54 4.47 5.57
N GLU A 156 -2.51 4.92 6.24
CA GLU A 156 -2.37 4.81 7.69
C GLU A 156 -2.40 6.20 8.33
N LYS A 157 -3.11 6.33 9.45
CA LYS A 157 -2.96 7.52 10.30
C LYS A 157 -1.62 7.46 11.01
N ILE A 158 -0.91 8.58 11.05
CA ILE A 158 0.33 8.70 11.81
C ILE A 158 0.14 9.68 12.96
N GLU A 159 0.63 9.26 14.12
CA GLU A 159 0.74 10.16 15.27
C GLU A 159 1.97 11.04 15.09
N VAL A 160 1.74 12.33 14.91
CA VAL A 160 2.85 13.29 14.94
C VAL A 160 3.29 13.43 16.38
N ARG A 161 4.39 12.78 16.75
CA ARG A 161 5.04 13.02 18.05
C ARG A 161 5.51 14.48 18.06
N ARG A 162 4.91 15.25 18.96
CA ARG A 162 5.33 16.62 19.27
C ARG A 162 6.62 16.62 20.09
#